data_7485ed6673aa27e5a75b0f4d427d982e
#
_entry.id   7485ed6673aa27e5a75b0f4d427d982e
#
_cell.length_a   1.000
_cell.length_b   1.000
_cell.length_c   1.000
_cell.angle_alpha   90.00
_cell.angle_beta   90.00
_cell.angle_gamma   90.00
#
_symmetry.space_group_name_H-M   'P 1'
#
loop_
_entity.id
_entity.type
_entity.pdbx_description
1 polymer ?
#
loop_
_entity_poly.entity_id
_entity_poly.type
_entity_poly.pdbx_seq_one_letter_code
_entity_poly.pdbx_strand_id
1 'polypeptide(L)'
;VMPVGRPFLEYVVSALADAGIGEVVIVVGPESGAALEHFTRAAPPVRTTIRFAVQDQPRGTADAVFAARDAVRNAPFLVLNADNYYPPAACRAAAEIGGNGLVAFEADALVRDAGMDTGRVLRFALVDIADDGTLRAIREKPAPDDPLAQRAERWVSMNLWSFTTDIFAACERVLPSARGELELQDAVTIAMRDLGQTFRVVRERSGVLDLSHRADVGVVKERLADVEPRP
;
A
#
# COMPACT_ATOMS: atom_id res chain seq x y z
N VAL A 1 -11.43 -0.45 12.74
CA VAL A 1 -12.09 -0.07 11.46
C VAL A 1 -12.82 1.25 11.69
N MET A 2 -12.31 2.37 11.15
CA MET A 2 -12.97 3.67 11.30
C MET A 2 -14.13 3.77 10.31
N PRO A 3 -15.35 4.15 10.75
CA PRO A 3 -16.48 4.31 9.84
C PRO A 3 -16.43 5.65 9.12
N VAL A 4 -16.57 5.60 7.80
CA VAL A 4 -16.74 6.79 6.92
C VAL A 4 -18.13 6.77 6.24
N GLY A 5 -19.10 6.20 6.92
CA GLY A 5 -20.42 5.81 6.42
C GLY A 5 -20.59 4.31 6.61
N ARG A 6 -19.72 3.53 5.96
CA ARG A 6 -19.49 2.10 6.22
C ARG A 6 -18.05 1.90 6.72
N PRO A 7 -17.67 0.69 7.19
CA PRO A 7 -16.27 0.39 7.54
C PRO A 7 -15.33 0.70 6.38
N PHE A 8 -14.28 1.48 6.63
CA PHE A 8 -13.37 1.95 5.58
C PHE A 8 -12.76 0.80 4.76
N LEU A 9 -12.46 -0.32 5.41
CA LEU A 9 -11.89 -1.49 4.73
C LEU A 9 -12.85 -2.10 3.68
N GLU A 10 -14.17 -1.89 3.78
CA GLU A 10 -15.10 -2.30 2.71
C GLU A 10 -14.86 -1.51 1.42
N TYR A 11 -14.57 -0.22 1.51
CA TYR A 11 -14.23 0.61 0.35
C TYR A 11 -12.92 0.14 -0.29
N VAL A 12 -11.91 -0.20 0.52
CA VAL A 12 -10.62 -0.71 0.03
C VAL A 12 -10.82 -2.04 -0.70
N VAL A 13 -11.53 -2.99 -0.10
CA VAL A 13 -11.81 -4.30 -0.73
C VAL A 13 -12.66 -4.15 -1.98
N SER A 14 -13.65 -3.22 -1.97
CA SER A 14 -14.46 -2.92 -3.15
C SER A 14 -13.63 -2.37 -4.31
N ALA A 15 -12.68 -1.45 -4.04
CA ALA A 15 -11.78 -0.93 -5.06
C ALA A 15 -10.89 -2.02 -5.66
N LEU A 16 -10.43 -2.98 -4.84
CA LEU A 16 -9.69 -4.16 -5.32
C LEU A 16 -10.57 -5.04 -6.21
N ALA A 17 -11.83 -5.29 -5.82
CA ALA A 17 -12.79 -6.03 -6.64
C ALA A 17 -13.05 -5.34 -7.98
N ASP A 18 -13.18 -3.99 -7.99
CA ASP A 18 -13.35 -3.17 -9.20
C ASP A 18 -12.10 -3.20 -10.11
N ALA A 19 -10.93 -3.44 -9.52
CA ALA A 19 -9.68 -3.67 -10.25
C ALA A 19 -9.54 -5.11 -10.79
N GLY A 20 -10.47 -6.01 -10.46
CA GLY A 20 -10.43 -7.41 -10.89
C GLY A 20 -9.68 -8.35 -9.93
N ILE A 21 -9.37 -7.90 -8.70
CA ILE A 21 -8.72 -8.72 -7.68
C ILE A 21 -9.76 -9.57 -6.97
N GLY A 22 -9.75 -10.88 -7.21
CA GLY A 22 -10.74 -11.82 -6.67
C GLY A 22 -10.34 -12.47 -5.33
N GLU A 23 -9.12 -12.28 -4.85
CA GLU A 23 -8.63 -12.86 -3.60
C GLU A 23 -7.84 -11.82 -2.80
N VAL A 24 -8.19 -11.64 -1.53
CA VAL A 24 -7.55 -10.67 -0.62
C VAL A 24 -7.14 -11.37 0.66
N VAL A 25 -5.89 -11.19 1.06
CA VAL A 25 -5.38 -11.61 2.37
C VAL A 25 -5.26 -10.38 3.26
N ILE A 26 -6.02 -10.35 4.34
CA ILE A 26 -5.94 -9.28 5.34
C ILE A 26 -4.99 -9.74 6.45
N VAL A 27 -3.87 -9.02 6.61
CA VAL A 27 -2.96 -9.26 7.73
C VAL A 27 -3.49 -8.54 8.96
N VAL A 28 -3.65 -9.26 10.04
CA VAL A 28 -4.24 -8.78 11.29
C VAL A 28 -3.34 -9.09 12.48
N GLY A 29 -3.43 -8.28 13.53
CA GLY A 29 -2.84 -8.64 14.81
C GLY A 29 -3.69 -9.68 15.56
N PRO A 30 -3.15 -10.31 16.63
CA PRO A 30 -3.83 -11.37 17.38
C PRO A 30 -5.20 -10.98 17.93
N GLU A 31 -5.40 -9.69 18.27
CA GLU A 31 -6.64 -9.17 18.87
C GLU A 31 -7.61 -8.58 17.84
N SER A 32 -7.37 -8.74 16.55
CA SER A 32 -8.16 -8.10 15.48
C SER A 32 -9.44 -8.86 15.10
N GLY A 33 -10.12 -9.45 16.08
CA GLY A 33 -11.37 -10.21 15.89
C GLY A 33 -12.48 -9.42 15.20
N ALA A 34 -12.52 -8.09 15.35
CA ALA A 34 -13.54 -7.25 14.75
C ALA A 34 -13.52 -7.27 13.19
N ALA A 35 -12.34 -7.26 12.57
CA ALA A 35 -12.23 -7.36 11.12
C ALA A 35 -12.63 -8.76 10.62
N LEU A 36 -12.18 -9.79 11.35
CA LEU A 36 -12.57 -11.18 11.08
C LEU A 36 -14.08 -11.35 11.16
N GLU A 37 -14.70 -10.94 12.26
CA GLU A 37 -16.16 -11.04 12.47
C GLU A 37 -16.92 -10.28 11.38
N HIS A 38 -16.46 -9.08 11.04
CA HIS A 38 -17.10 -8.26 10.02
C HIS A 38 -17.18 -8.98 8.68
N PHE A 39 -16.04 -9.44 8.12
CA PHE A 39 -15.99 -10.05 6.79
C PHE A 39 -16.44 -11.51 6.76
N THR A 40 -16.53 -12.21 7.89
CA THR A 40 -16.99 -13.60 7.91
C THR A 40 -18.47 -13.74 8.27
N ARG A 41 -19.07 -12.75 8.99
CA ARG A 41 -20.43 -12.87 9.52
C ARG A 41 -21.30 -11.66 9.23
N ALA A 42 -20.83 -10.44 9.53
CA ALA A 42 -21.67 -9.25 9.46
C ALA A 42 -21.88 -8.76 8.02
N ALA A 43 -20.84 -8.76 7.20
CA ALA A 43 -20.87 -8.33 5.80
C ALA A 43 -19.88 -9.16 4.95
N PRO A 44 -20.18 -10.45 4.71
CA PRO A 44 -19.33 -11.28 3.85
C PRO A 44 -19.26 -10.70 2.44
N PRO A 45 -18.06 -10.58 1.85
CA PRO A 45 -17.91 -10.08 0.50
C PRO A 45 -18.48 -11.06 -0.51
N VAL A 46 -19.02 -10.53 -1.60
CA VAL A 46 -19.63 -11.35 -2.67
C VAL A 46 -18.78 -11.41 -3.95
N ARG A 47 -17.85 -10.46 -4.10
CA ARG A 47 -17.00 -10.34 -5.31
C ARG A 47 -15.56 -10.77 -5.07
N THR A 48 -15.15 -10.88 -3.81
CA THR A 48 -13.79 -11.27 -3.43
C THR A 48 -13.83 -12.37 -2.38
N THR A 49 -12.81 -13.22 -2.38
CA THR A 49 -12.57 -14.16 -1.30
C THR A 49 -11.57 -13.53 -0.32
N ILE A 50 -11.99 -13.40 0.94
CA ILE A 50 -11.09 -12.88 1.99
C ILE A 50 -10.52 -14.03 2.81
N ARG A 51 -9.21 -13.99 2.99
CA ARG A 51 -8.47 -14.81 3.95
C ARG A 51 -7.75 -13.91 4.94
N PHE A 52 -7.34 -14.47 6.06
CA PHE A 52 -6.62 -13.77 7.11
C PHE A 52 -5.27 -14.41 7.36
N ALA A 53 -4.25 -13.58 7.56
CA ALA A 53 -2.96 -13.97 8.10
C ALA A 53 -2.73 -13.21 9.40
N VAL A 54 -2.11 -13.86 10.38
CA VAL A 54 -1.87 -13.25 11.69
C VAL A 54 -0.41 -12.84 11.79
N GLN A 55 -0.19 -11.56 12.06
CA GLN A 55 1.08 -11.03 12.50
C GLN A 55 1.09 -11.06 14.03
N ASP A 56 1.85 -11.97 14.64
CA ASP A 56 1.83 -12.20 16.08
C ASP A 56 2.27 -10.99 16.90
N GLN A 57 3.20 -10.21 16.36
CA GLN A 57 3.72 -8.98 16.97
C GLN A 57 3.80 -7.87 15.93
N PRO A 58 3.42 -6.61 16.25
CA PRO A 58 3.44 -5.49 15.31
C PRO A 58 4.88 -4.99 15.09
N ARG A 59 5.72 -5.79 14.41
CA ARG A 59 7.14 -5.48 14.20
C ARG A 59 7.42 -4.62 12.97
N GLY A 60 6.42 -4.26 12.20
CA GLY A 60 6.55 -3.42 11.01
C GLY A 60 5.98 -4.06 9.75
N THR A 61 6.06 -3.32 8.64
CA THR A 61 5.38 -3.67 7.38
C THR A 61 6.03 -4.84 6.64
N ALA A 62 7.35 -5.01 6.70
CA ALA A 62 8.01 -6.18 6.11
C ALA A 62 7.62 -7.47 6.84
N ASP A 63 7.48 -7.42 8.17
CA ASP A 63 7.03 -8.54 8.97
C ASP A 63 5.56 -8.90 8.68
N ALA A 64 4.70 -7.90 8.47
CA ALA A 64 3.32 -8.11 8.07
C ALA A 64 3.23 -8.81 6.70
N VAL A 65 4.03 -8.39 5.73
CA VAL A 65 4.12 -9.06 4.41
C VAL A 65 4.62 -10.49 4.57
N PHE A 66 5.64 -10.71 5.38
CA PHE A 66 6.18 -12.05 5.63
C PHE A 66 5.17 -12.97 6.33
N ALA A 67 4.35 -12.46 7.25
CA ALA A 67 3.30 -13.23 7.91
C ALA A 67 2.24 -13.76 6.91
N ALA A 68 2.06 -13.11 5.76
CA ALA A 68 1.13 -13.55 4.73
C ALA A 68 1.70 -14.62 3.76
N ARG A 69 2.97 -15.01 3.85
CA ARG A 69 3.65 -15.88 2.88
C ARG A 69 2.94 -17.20 2.61
N ASP A 70 2.40 -17.85 3.65
CA ASP A 70 1.71 -19.14 3.53
C ASP A 70 0.31 -19.00 2.90
N ALA A 71 -0.25 -17.79 2.92
CA ALA A 71 -1.52 -17.45 2.31
C ALA A 71 -1.36 -17.01 0.84
N VAL A 72 -0.15 -16.59 0.43
CA VAL A 72 0.14 -16.17 -0.95
C VAL A 72 0.53 -17.40 -1.78
N ARG A 73 -0.11 -17.56 -2.93
CA ARG A 73 0.23 -18.61 -3.91
C ARG A 73 1.45 -18.18 -4.75
N ASN A 74 2.02 -19.11 -5.53
CA ASN A 74 3.15 -18.84 -6.44
C ASN A 74 2.73 -17.99 -7.66
N ALA A 75 2.18 -16.81 -7.39
CA ALA A 75 1.79 -15.83 -8.40
C ALA A 75 2.16 -14.43 -7.89
N PRO A 76 2.35 -13.46 -8.79
CA PRO A 76 2.50 -12.07 -8.37
C PRO A 76 1.28 -11.61 -7.55
N PHE A 77 1.53 -10.80 -6.53
CA PHE A 77 0.51 -10.31 -5.62
C PHE A 77 0.70 -8.83 -5.30
N LEU A 78 -0.38 -8.16 -4.94
CA LEU A 78 -0.33 -6.77 -4.49
C LEU A 78 -0.16 -6.69 -2.97
N VAL A 79 0.57 -5.67 -2.54
CA VAL A 79 0.66 -5.25 -1.14
C VAL A 79 0.25 -3.79 -1.07
N LEU A 80 -0.64 -3.48 -0.16
CA LEU A 80 -1.13 -2.13 0.06
C LEU A 80 -1.50 -1.92 1.54
N ASN A 81 -1.54 -0.66 1.94
CA ASN A 81 -1.95 -0.28 3.28
C ASN A 81 -3.48 -0.33 3.41
N ALA A 82 -3.99 -0.90 4.49
CA ALA A 82 -5.42 -1.03 4.77
C ALA A 82 -6.11 0.28 5.18
N ASP A 83 -5.33 1.30 5.52
CA ASP A 83 -5.78 2.67 5.84
C ASP A 83 -5.73 3.63 4.65
N ASN A 84 -5.39 3.12 3.45
CA ASN A 84 -5.37 3.88 2.21
C ASN A 84 -6.45 3.37 1.25
N TYR A 85 -7.22 4.30 0.65
CA TYR A 85 -8.10 3.99 -0.47
C TYR A 85 -7.44 4.43 -1.77
N TYR A 86 -7.18 3.47 -2.63
CA TYR A 86 -6.58 3.69 -3.94
C TYR A 86 -7.66 3.63 -5.01
N PRO A 87 -7.60 4.49 -6.04
CA PRO A 87 -8.50 4.35 -7.20
C PRO A 87 -8.38 2.95 -7.83
N PRO A 88 -9.48 2.32 -8.25
CA PRO A 88 -9.45 1.01 -8.89
C PRO A 88 -8.50 0.94 -10.10
N ALA A 89 -8.35 2.04 -10.85
CA ALA A 89 -7.41 2.13 -11.97
C ALA A 89 -5.96 1.94 -11.53
N ALA A 90 -5.56 2.54 -10.39
CA ALA A 90 -4.22 2.39 -9.83
C ALA A 90 -3.96 0.95 -9.35
N CYS A 91 -4.95 0.32 -8.70
CA CYS A 91 -4.87 -1.09 -8.31
C CYS A 91 -4.73 -2.02 -9.53
N ARG A 92 -5.47 -1.74 -10.61
CA ARG A 92 -5.36 -2.50 -11.87
C ARG A 92 -3.97 -2.32 -12.50
N ALA A 93 -3.47 -1.09 -12.57
CA ALA A 93 -2.14 -0.80 -13.09
C ALA A 93 -1.04 -1.50 -12.28
N ALA A 94 -1.19 -1.60 -10.95
CA ALA A 94 -0.30 -2.39 -10.10
C ALA A 94 -0.35 -3.88 -10.44
N ALA A 95 -1.53 -4.45 -10.66
CA ALA A 95 -1.70 -5.85 -11.03
C ALA A 95 -1.11 -6.18 -12.41
N GLU A 96 -1.21 -5.25 -13.36
CA GLU A 96 -0.67 -5.37 -14.73
C GLU A 96 0.86 -5.33 -14.77
N ILE A 97 1.55 -4.94 -13.69
CA ILE A 97 3.01 -5.06 -13.59
C ILE A 97 3.44 -6.54 -13.77
N GLY A 98 2.68 -7.47 -13.23
CA GLY A 98 2.89 -8.91 -13.38
C GLY A 98 4.21 -9.43 -12.77
N GLY A 99 4.85 -8.66 -11.90
CA GLY A 99 6.13 -8.95 -11.26
C GLY A 99 6.43 -7.95 -10.16
N ASN A 100 7.71 -7.66 -9.92
CA ASN A 100 8.09 -6.67 -8.91
C ASN A 100 7.93 -5.24 -9.42
N GLY A 101 7.29 -4.37 -8.62
CA GLY A 101 7.13 -2.96 -8.93
C GLY A 101 6.24 -2.21 -7.96
N LEU A 102 5.99 -0.95 -8.26
CA LEU A 102 5.10 -0.10 -7.48
C LEU A 102 4.37 0.90 -8.37
N VAL A 103 3.26 1.40 -7.85
CA VAL A 103 2.61 2.60 -8.37
C VAL A 103 3.13 3.80 -7.58
N ALA A 104 3.77 4.73 -8.27
CA ALA A 104 4.23 5.99 -7.70
C ALA A 104 3.23 7.09 -8.06
N PHE A 105 2.77 7.82 -7.05
CA PHE A 105 1.77 8.87 -7.19
C PHE A 105 2.43 10.25 -7.29
N GLU A 106 1.93 11.09 -8.19
CA GLU A 106 2.39 12.46 -8.30
C GLU A 106 2.03 13.25 -7.03
N ALA A 107 3.01 13.92 -6.43
CA ALA A 107 2.82 14.67 -5.19
C ALA A 107 1.70 15.72 -5.29
N ASP A 108 1.63 16.43 -6.42
CA ASP A 108 0.62 17.47 -6.64
C ASP A 108 -0.79 16.88 -6.82
N ALA A 109 -0.92 15.67 -7.36
CA ALA A 109 -2.20 14.97 -7.46
C ALA A 109 -2.71 14.54 -6.07
N LEU A 110 -1.83 14.11 -5.16
CA LEU A 110 -2.20 13.80 -3.78
C LEU A 110 -2.78 15.02 -3.05
N VAL A 111 -2.23 16.20 -3.30
CA VAL A 111 -2.77 17.47 -2.74
C VAL A 111 -4.10 17.83 -3.40
N ARG A 112 -4.16 17.84 -4.73
CA ARG A 112 -5.32 18.31 -5.50
C ARG A 112 -6.53 17.38 -5.35
N ASP A 113 -6.33 16.08 -5.50
CA ASP A 113 -7.42 15.12 -5.66
C ASP A 113 -7.79 14.44 -4.34
N ALA A 114 -6.81 14.23 -3.44
CA ALA A 114 -7.06 13.63 -2.12
C ALA A 114 -7.22 14.68 -1.00
N GLY A 115 -6.86 15.93 -1.25
CA GLY A 115 -6.92 16.99 -0.24
C GLY A 115 -5.84 16.86 0.83
N MET A 116 -4.73 16.18 0.53
CA MET A 116 -3.62 16.07 1.46
C MET A 116 -2.91 17.41 1.66
N ASP A 117 -2.48 17.69 2.88
CA ASP A 117 -1.59 18.81 3.15
C ASP A 117 -0.22 18.60 2.50
N THR A 118 0.33 19.63 1.86
CA THR A 118 1.62 19.57 1.16
C THR A 118 2.76 19.10 2.08
N GLY A 119 2.78 19.57 3.33
CA GLY A 119 3.77 19.15 4.32
C GLY A 119 3.63 17.67 4.70
N ARG A 120 2.41 17.11 4.63
CA ARG A 120 2.18 15.68 4.82
C ARG A 120 2.71 14.86 3.67
N VAL A 121 2.47 15.28 2.43
CA VAL A 121 2.96 14.59 1.23
C VAL A 121 4.48 14.45 1.24
N LEU A 122 5.21 15.47 1.69
CA LEU A 122 6.66 15.46 1.83
C LEU A 122 7.19 14.54 2.95
N ARG A 123 6.32 13.97 3.78
CA ARG A 123 6.70 12.99 4.81
C ARG A 123 6.58 11.54 4.36
N PHE A 124 6.02 11.29 3.19
CA PHE A 124 6.03 9.97 2.56
C PHE A 124 7.35 9.69 1.86
N ALA A 125 7.55 8.45 1.47
CA ALA A 125 8.74 8.06 0.73
C ALA A 125 8.72 8.62 -0.69
N LEU A 126 9.80 9.28 -1.11
CA LEU A 126 10.01 9.71 -2.49
C LEU A 126 10.64 8.58 -3.33
N VAL A 127 10.19 8.48 -4.57
CA VAL A 127 10.59 7.47 -5.52
C VAL A 127 11.52 8.09 -6.56
N ASP A 128 12.74 7.58 -6.67
CA ASP A 128 13.65 7.90 -7.78
C ASP A 128 13.46 6.88 -8.90
N ILE A 129 13.03 7.39 -10.05
CA ILE A 129 12.70 6.57 -11.22
C ILE A 129 13.81 6.72 -12.25
N ALA A 130 14.36 5.61 -12.69
CA ALA A 130 15.34 5.57 -13.77
C ALA A 130 14.70 5.87 -15.14
N ASP A 131 15.51 6.17 -16.15
CA ASP A 131 15.05 6.55 -17.48
C ASP A 131 14.31 5.39 -18.20
N ASP A 132 14.63 4.15 -17.83
CA ASP A 132 13.98 2.93 -18.33
C ASP A 132 12.65 2.61 -17.60
N GLY A 133 12.23 3.44 -16.66
CA GLY A 133 11.00 3.27 -15.89
C GLY A 133 11.12 2.32 -14.71
N THR A 134 12.35 1.94 -14.32
CA THR A 134 12.58 1.12 -13.14
C THR A 134 12.84 1.97 -11.89
N LEU A 135 12.65 1.38 -10.72
CA LEU A 135 12.99 1.97 -9.43
C LEU A 135 14.51 2.03 -9.29
N ARG A 136 15.05 3.26 -9.15
CA ARG A 136 16.47 3.49 -8.85
C ARG A 136 16.71 3.51 -7.34
N ALA A 137 15.84 4.21 -6.62
CA ALA A 137 15.89 4.31 -5.15
C ALA A 137 14.55 4.74 -4.57
N ILE A 138 14.35 4.44 -3.30
CA ILE A 138 13.26 4.95 -2.49
C ILE A 138 13.84 5.64 -1.24
N ARG A 139 13.35 6.82 -0.93
CA ARG A 139 13.82 7.67 0.17
C ARG A 139 12.70 7.91 1.15
N GLU A 140 12.74 7.20 2.27
CA GLU A 140 11.77 7.40 3.37
C GLU A 140 12.03 8.75 4.05
N LYS A 141 10.98 9.57 4.18
CA LYS A 141 11.01 10.87 4.86
C LYS A 141 12.23 11.72 4.48
N PRO A 142 12.41 12.05 3.19
CA PRO A 142 13.58 12.79 2.74
C PRO A 142 13.68 14.14 3.45
N ALA A 143 14.91 14.57 3.73
CA ALA A 143 15.14 15.91 4.23
C ALA A 143 14.76 16.97 3.17
N PRO A 144 14.38 18.19 3.57
CA PRO A 144 13.98 19.24 2.62
C PRO A 144 15.02 19.57 1.56
N ASP A 145 16.30 19.35 1.84
CA ASP A 145 17.45 19.56 0.95
C ASP A 145 17.81 18.32 0.12
N ASP A 146 17.07 17.20 0.27
CA ASP A 146 17.27 16.02 -0.57
C ASP A 146 17.01 16.37 -2.05
N PRO A 147 17.89 15.97 -2.98
CA PRO A 147 17.72 16.25 -4.42
C PRO A 147 16.37 15.78 -4.99
N LEU A 148 15.78 14.70 -4.46
CA LEU A 148 14.45 14.23 -4.89
C LEU A 148 13.34 15.17 -4.40
N ALA A 149 13.47 15.74 -3.19
CA ALA A 149 12.51 16.69 -2.63
C ALA A 149 12.54 18.04 -3.36
N GLN A 150 13.67 18.38 -3.98
CA GLN A 150 13.85 19.61 -4.76
C GLN A 150 13.38 19.52 -6.22
N ARG A 151 13.01 18.34 -6.72
CA ARG A 151 12.51 18.18 -8.09
C ARG A 151 11.16 18.89 -8.26
N ALA A 152 10.93 19.46 -9.44
CA ALA A 152 9.64 20.06 -9.81
C ALA A 152 8.53 18.98 -9.85
N GLU A 153 8.82 17.82 -10.43
CA GLU A 153 7.93 16.66 -10.45
C GLU A 153 8.43 15.63 -9.42
N ARG A 154 7.60 15.33 -8.43
CA ARG A 154 7.92 14.41 -7.33
C ARG A 154 6.94 13.24 -7.33
N TRP A 155 7.51 12.05 -7.25
CA TRP A 155 6.78 10.79 -7.21
C TRP A 155 6.86 10.20 -5.81
N VAL A 156 5.71 9.83 -5.28
CA VAL A 156 5.54 9.41 -3.88
C VAL A 156 5.10 7.95 -3.85
N SER A 157 5.70 7.17 -2.98
CA SER A 157 5.19 5.85 -2.64
C SER A 157 4.08 5.97 -1.62
N MET A 158 2.89 5.51 -2.01
CA MET A 158 1.75 5.34 -1.10
C MET A 158 1.59 3.85 -0.72
N ASN A 159 2.68 3.06 -0.82
CA ASN A 159 2.69 1.62 -0.51
C ASN A 159 1.72 0.77 -1.34
N LEU A 160 1.53 1.09 -2.61
CA LEU A 160 0.88 0.21 -3.58
C LEU A 160 1.94 -0.52 -4.40
N TRP A 161 2.22 -1.76 -3.99
CA TRP A 161 3.28 -2.60 -4.52
C TRP A 161 2.74 -3.81 -5.26
N SER A 162 3.48 -4.27 -6.27
CA SER A 162 3.37 -5.59 -6.86
C SER A 162 4.65 -6.37 -6.57
N PHE A 163 4.54 -7.61 -6.11
CA PHE A 163 5.67 -8.45 -5.78
C PHE A 163 5.52 -9.86 -6.37
N THR A 164 6.65 -10.51 -6.62
CA THR A 164 6.75 -11.96 -6.68
C THR A 164 7.04 -12.52 -5.28
N THR A 165 6.90 -13.83 -5.11
CA THR A 165 7.19 -14.49 -3.82
C THR A 165 8.64 -14.36 -3.35
N ASP A 166 9.56 -13.96 -4.26
CA ASP A 166 10.97 -13.72 -3.90
C ASP A 166 11.17 -12.59 -2.90
N ILE A 167 10.17 -11.69 -2.75
CA ILE A 167 10.22 -10.61 -1.75
C ILE A 167 10.31 -11.17 -0.32
N PHE A 168 9.77 -12.35 -0.06
CA PHE A 168 9.79 -12.94 1.29
C PHE A 168 11.23 -13.20 1.77
N ALA A 169 12.13 -13.61 0.86
CA ALA A 169 13.55 -13.78 1.19
C ALA A 169 14.25 -12.45 1.56
N ALA A 170 13.78 -11.33 1.03
CA ALA A 170 14.25 -10.01 1.44
C ALA A 170 13.64 -9.60 2.78
N CYS A 171 12.33 -9.85 3.01
CA CYS A 171 11.66 -9.54 4.27
C CYS A 171 12.34 -10.23 5.48
N GLU A 172 12.80 -11.46 5.32
CA GLU A 172 13.54 -12.20 6.37
C GLU A 172 14.87 -11.55 6.77
N ARG A 173 15.46 -10.73 5.89
CA ARG A 173 16.77 -10.10 6.09
C ARG A 173 16.68 -8.66 6.60
N VAL A 174 15.47 -8.12 6.73
CA VAL A 174 15.28 -6.75 7.22
C VAL A 174 15.70 -6.68 8.69
N LEU A 175 16.49 -5.66 8.99
CA LEU A 175 16.87 -5.33 10.36
C LEU A 175 15.98 -4.19 10.88
N PRO A 176 15.75 -4.12 12.21
CA PRO A 176 14.96 -3.02 12.79
C PRO A 176 15.54 -1.66 12.43
N SER A 177 14.69 -0.77 11.93
CA SER A 177 15.02 0.63 11.67
C SER A 177 15.30 1.40 12.98
N ALA A 178 15.69 2.66 12.88
CA ALA A 178 15.85 3.53 14.05
C ALA A 178 14.56 3.65 14.91
N ARG A 179 13.39 3.30 14.35
CA ARG A 179 12.11 3.23 15.06
C ARG A 179 11.84 1.85 15.69
N GLY A 180 12.73 0.89 15.48
CA GLY A 180 12.55 -0.50 15.92
C GLY A 180 11.62 -1.33 15.02
N GLU A 181 11.27 -0.83 13.82
CA GLU A 181 10.33 -1.46 12.90
C GLU A 181 11.06 -2.12 11.71
N LEU A 182 10.51 -3.23 11.22
CA LEU A 182 10.95 -3.91 10.00
C LEU A 182 10.20 -3.29 8.81
N GLU A 183 10.86 -2.38 8.13
CA GLU A 183 10.25 -1.57 7.07
C GLU A 183 10.20 -2.33 5.73
N LEU A 184 9.09 -2.25 5.01
CA LEU A 184 8.96 -2.87 3.68
C LEU A 184 9.91 -2.24 2.66
N GLN A 185 10.17 -0.95 2.76
CA GLN A 185 11.12 -0.25 1.90
C GLN A 185 12.56 -0.78 2.04
N ASP A 186 12.92 -1.23 3.25
CA ASP A 186 14.22 -1.88 3.47
C ASP A 186 14.26 -3.27 2.81
N ALA A 187 13.16 -4.03 2.86
CA ALA A 187 13.04 -5.29 2.11
C ALA A 187 13.19 -5.06 0.60
N VAL A 188 12.56 -4.03 0.03
CA VAL A 188 12.71 -3.66 -1.38
C VAL A 188 14.17 -3.31 -1.70
N THR A 189 14.82 -2.53 -0.83
CA THR A 189 16.23 -2.16 -0.99
C THR A 189 17.15 -3.40 -0.97
N ILE A 190 16.92 -4.34 -0.06
CA ILE A 190 17.63 -5.63 0.02
C ILE A 190 17.37 -6.46 -1.25
N ALA A 191 16.12 -6.53 -1.70
CA ALA A 191 15.76 -7.26 -2.91
C ALA A 191 16.50 -6.73 -4.15
N MET A 192 16.62 -5.41 -4.28
CA MET A 192 17.34 -4.77 -5.38
C MET A 192 18.84 -4.99 -5.27
N ARG A 193 19.44 -4.68 -4.10
CA ARG A 193 20.88 -4.66 -3.91
C ARG A 193 21.50 -6.05 -3.82
N ASP A 194 20.88 -6.94 -3.03
CA ASP A 194 21.48 -8.22 -2.64
C ASP A 194 20.90 -9.41 -3.40
N LEU A 195 19.68 -9.28 -3.96
CA LEU A 195 19.02 -10.34 -4.72
C LEU A 195 18.91 -10.02 -6.21
N GLY A 196 19.40 -8.85 -6.64
CA GLY A 196 19.44 -8.46 -8.06
C GLY A 196 18.05 -8.25 -8.69
N GLN A 197 17.01 -8.03 -7.86
CA GLN A 197 15.65 -7.84 -8.36
C GLN A 197 15.45 -6.43 -8.93
N THR A 198 14.68 -6.34 -10.00
CA THR A 198 14.30 -5.08 -10.63
C THR A 198 12.83 -4.78 -10.36
N PHE A 199 12.50 -3.53 -10.07
CA PHE A 199 11.15 -3.08 -9.78
C PHE A 199 10.69 -2.09 -10.85
N ARG A 200 9.58 -2.38 -11.53
CA ARG A 200 8.94 -1.44 -12.47
C ARG A 200 8.20 -0.35 -11.69
N VAL A 201 8.20 0.87 -12.22
CA VAL A 201 7.44 1.97 -11.64
C VAL A 201 6.36 2.41 -12.61
N VAL A 202 5.12 2.32 -12.18
CA VAL A 202 3.97 2.92 -12.87
C VAL A 202 3.72 4.29 -12.26
N ARG A 203 3.68 5.33 -13.12
CA ARG A 203 3.36 6.71 -12.71
C ARG A 203 1.87 6.93 -12.73
N GLU A 204 1.31 7.39 -11.61
CA GLU A 204 -0.12 7.64 -11.45
C GLU A 204 -0.37 9.09 -11.02
N ARG A 205 -1.30 9.77 -11.69
CA ARG A 205 -1.66 11.17 -11.42
C ARG A 205 -3.05 11.32 -10.82
N SER A 206 -3.38 10.43 -9.91
CA SER A 206 -4.61 10.48 -9.10
C SER A 206 -4.31 10.60 -7.62
N GLY A 207 -5.32 10.98 -6.83
CA GLY A 207 -5.21 11.03 -5.37
C GLY A 207 -5.38 9.65 -4.72
N VAL A 208 -4.78 9.50 -3.55
CA VAL A 208 -4.99 8.36 -2.63
C VAL A 208 -5.56 8.94 -1.34
N LEU A 209 -6.69 8.42 -0.86
CA LEU A 209 -7.24 8.85 0.42
C LEU A 209 -6.53 8.08 1.54
N ASP A 210 -5.97 8.82 2.48
CA ASP A 210 -5.23 8.27 3.62
C ASP A 210 -6.02 8.53 4.91
N LEU A 211 -6.35 7.47 5.65
CA LEU A 211 -7.12 7.50 6.89
C LEU A 211 -6.24 7.16 8.11
N SER A 212 -5.04 7.71 8.17
CA SER A 212 -4.09 7.46 9.28
C SER A 212 -4.49 8.16 10.58
N HIS A 213 -5.24 9.26 10.51
CA HIS A 213 -5.62 10.05 11.68
C HIS A 213 -7.13 10.29 11.76
N ARG A 214 -7.65 10.50 12.97
CA ARG A 214 -9.07 10.84 13.17
C ARG A 214 -9.49 12.12 12.45
N ALA A 215 -8.59 13.06 12.25
CA ALA A 215 -8.85 14.29 11.51
C ALA A 215 -9.14 14.03 10.03
N ASP A 216 -8.68 12.93 9.46
CA ASP A 216 -8.86 12.58 8.05
C ASP A 216 -10.29 12.10 7.76
N VAL A 217 -11.03 11.64 8.79
CA VAL A 217 -12.37 11.04 8.63
C VAL A 217 -13.33 11.95 7.87
N GLY A 218 -13.30 13.28 8.16
CA GLY A 218 -14.18 14.24 7.50
C GLY A 218 -13.95 14.30 5.99
N VAL A 219 -12.71 14.49 5.58
CA VAL A 219 -12.29 14.58 4.18
C VAL A 219 -12.54 13.26 3.44
N VAL A 220 -12.14 12.13 4.06
CA VAL A 220 -12.34 10.80 3.47
C VAL A 220 -13.82 10.49 3.30
N LYS A 221 -14.66 10.81 4.29
CA LYS A 221 -16.12 10.63 4.21
C LYS A 221 -16.73 11.44 3.07
N GLU A 222 -16.33 12.70 2.91
CA GLU A 222 -16.80 13.57 1.82
C GLU A 222 -16.40 13.00 0.45
N ARG A 223 -15.15 12.57 0.29
CA ARG A 223 -14.63 12.02 -0.97
C ARG A 223 -15.24 10.65 -1.34
N LEU A 224 -15.69 9.88 -0.35
CA LEU A 224 -16.34 8.58 -0.56
C LEU A 224 -17.87 8.65 -0.52
N ALA A 225 -18.47 9.85 -0.43
CA ALA A 225 -19.93 10.02 -0.26
C ALA A 225 -20.73 9.35 -1.39
N ASP A 226 -20.23 9.41 -2.62
CA ASP A 226 -20.88 8.84 -3.81
C ASP A 226 -20.36 7.42 -4.16
N VAL A 227 -19.47 6.86 -3.34
CA VAL A 227 -18.93 5.51 -3.53
C VAL A 227 -19.73 4.53 -2.67
N GLU A 228 -20.47 3.64 -3.32
CA GLU A 228 -21.11 2.52 -2.62
C GLU A 228 -20.21 1.29 -2.67
N PRO A 229 -19.60 0.87 -1.54
CA PRO A 229 -18.70 -0.27 -1.55
C PRO A 229 -19.47 -1.58 -1.76
N ARG A 230 -18.95 -2.42 -2.65
CA ARG A 230 -19.43 -3.76 -2.99
C ARG A 230 -18.27 -4.74 -2.99
N PRO A 231 -17.77 -5.10 -1.80
CA PRO A 231 -16.63 -6.00 -1.69
C PRO A 231 -16.87 -7.43 -2.17
#